data_18978d701583d8a539856bd730d5612f
#
_entry.id   18978d701583d8a539856bd730d5612f
#
_cell.length_a   1.000
_cell.length_b   1.000
_cell.length_c   1.000
_cell.angle_alpha   90.00
_cell.angle_beta   90.00
_cell.angle_gamma   90.00
#
_symmetry.space_group_name_H-M   'P 1'
#
loop_
_entity.id
_entity.type
_entity.pdbx_description
1 polymer ?
#
loop_
_entity_poly.entity_id
_entity_poly.type
_entity_poly.pdbx_seq_one_letter_code
_entity_poly.pdbx_strand_id
1 'polypeptide(L)'
;MKIEKIERSKHKQERVLVYLEGGDLLRITESELLRFGLSIGLDIDDGTVIELQQSGARSETRVCAANMISARPLSRRELVKKLREKGAAESDAEAAADWLEEIGALNDADYASMLVRHYGGMGYGEAKIRDELYRRGVKRELWEDALAASPDAQETIARVIAQKTKGRALDEKGRKRLSDLLLRRGFACRDVRAALTAYGENATEFDYDE
;
A
#
# COMPACT_ATOMS: atom_id res chain seq x y z
N MET A 1 -40.70 -5.56 -12.77
CA MET A 1 -40.65 -4.11 -12.42
C MET A 1 -40.31 -3.30 -13.66
N LYS A 2 -41.11 -2.26 -13.95
CA LYS A 2 -40.93 -1.43 -15.15
C LYS A 2 -39.89 -0.33 -14.92
N ILE A 3 -39.06 -0.07 -15.93
CA ILE A 3 -38.11 1.03 -15.89
C ILE A 3 -38.83 2.33 -16.23
N GLU A 4 -38.93 3.24 -15.29
CA GLU A 4 -39.61 4.53 -15.47
C GLU A 4 -38.69 5.60 -16.06
N LYS A 5 -37.41 5.62 -15.67
CA LYS A 5 -36.48 6.69 -16.03
C LYS A 5 -35.05 6.19 -16.02
N ILE A 6 -34.25 6.71 -16.94
CA ILE A 6 -32.81 6.50 -17.01
C ILE A 6 -32.11 7.86 -17.08
N GLU A 7 -31.18 8.13 -16.18
CA GLU A 7 -30.41 9.38 -16.14
C GLU A 7 -28.93 9.12 -15.94
N ARG A 8 -28.07 9.98 -16.48
CA ARG A 8 -26.65 10.03 -16.12
C ARG A 8 -26.48 10.68 -14.76
N SER A 9 -25.61 10.10 -13.93
CA SER A 9 -25.29 10.70 -12.62
C SER A 9 -24.58 12.05 -12.81
N LYS A 10 -25.04 13.08 -12.10
CA LYS A 10 -24.38 14.40 -12.09
C LYS A 10 -23.03 14.41 -11.35
N HIS A 11 -22.77 13.42 -10.51
CA HIS A 11 -21.61 13.37 -9.63
C HIS A 11 -20.54 12.35 -10.03
N LYS A 12 -20.88 11.35 -10.88
CA LYS A 12 -19.95 10.32 -11.35
C LYS A 12 -20.20 10.09 -12.84
N GLN A 13 -19.19 10.40 -13.66
CA GLN A 13 -19.32 10.45 -15.13
C GLN A 13 -19.76 9.13 -15.78
N GLU A 14 -19.39 7.99 -15.22
CA GLU A 14 -19.68 6.65 -15.78
C GLU A 14 -20.90 5.99 -15.13
N ARG A 15 -21.61 6.67 -14.25
CA ARG A 15 -22.74 6.10 -13.53
C ARG A 15 -24.06 6.51 -14.16
N VAL A 16 -24.91 5.49 -14.40
CA VAL A 16 -26.29 5.62 -14.84
C VAL A 16 -27.23 5.28 -13.68
N LEU A 17 -28.25 6.07 -13.49
CA LEU A 17 -29.32 5.90 -12.51
C LEU A 17 -30.55 5.38 -13.24
N VAL A 18 -31.00 4.19 -12.90
CA VAL A 18 -32.21 3.55 -13.46
C VAL A 18 -33.27 3.51 -12.38
N TYR A 19 -34.33 4.25 -12.58
CA TYR A 19 -35.47 4.34 -11.67
C TYR A 19 -36.51 3.29 -12.07
N LEU A 20 -36.91 2.48 -11.13
CA LEU A 20 -37.88 1.43 -11.30
C LEU A 20 -39.25 1.82 -10.74
N GLU A 21 -40.31 1.27 -11.29
CA GLU A 21 -41.65 1.36 -10.74
C GLU A 21 -41.65 0.82 -9.29
N GLY A 22 -42.17 1.61 -8.34
CA GLY A 22 -42.11 1.30 -6.91
C GLY A 22 -41.05 2.08 -6.13
N GLY A 23 -40.23 2.90 -6.81
CA GLY A 23 -39.28 3.80 -6.20
C GLY A 23 -37.87 3.25 -6.02
N ASP A 24 -37.60 2.05 -6.46
CA ASP A 24 -36.26 1.46 -6.43
C ASP A 24 -35.32 2.15 -7.41
N LEU A 25 -34.05 2.30 -7.00
CA LEU A 25 -33.00 2.96 -7.78
C LEU A 25 -31.80 2.04 -7.98
N LEU A 26 -31.54 1.67 -9.22
CA LEU A 26 -30.32 0.96 -9.60
C LEU A 26 -29.22 1.94 -10.00
N ARG A 27 -28.01 1.66 -9.56
CA ARG A 27 -26.80 2.41 -9.89
C ARG A 27 -25.87 1.51 -10.68
N ILE A 28 -25.80 1.70 -11.96
CA ILE A 28 -25.06 0.86 -12.91
C ILE A 28 -24.13 1.73 -13.77
N THR A 29 -23.28 1.10 -14.56
CA THR A 29 -22.44 1.75 -15.58
C THR A 29 -23.16 1.82 -16.94
N GLU A 30 -22.65 2.66 -17.85
CA GLU A 30 -23.15 2.67 -19.24
C GLU A 30 -22.94 1.30 -19.93
N SER A 31 -21.83 0.63 -19.63
CA SER A 31 -21.55 -0.72 -20.17
C SER A 31 -22.59 -1.74 -19.70
N GLU A 32 -23.04 -1.65 -18.47
CA GLU A 32 -24.10 -2.52 -17.94
C GLU A 32 -25.46 -2.17 -18.55
N LEU A 33 -25.76 -0.89 -18.71
CA LEU A 33 -26.98 -0.44 -19.41
C LEU A 33 -27.09 -1.06 -20.81
N LEU A 34 -25.97 -1.04 -21.57
CA LEU A 34 -25.91 -1.63 -22.91
C LEU A 34 -25.95 -3.16 -22.89
N ARG A 35 -25.19 -3.79 -21.99
CA ARG A 35 -25.12 -5.25 -21.88
C ARG A 35 -26.48 -5.89 -21.58
N PHE A 36 -27.23 -5.25 -20.70
CA PHE A 36 -28.58 -5.72 -20.33
C PHE A 36 -29.67 -5.18 -21.24
N GLY A 37 -29.36 -4.34 -22.22
CA GLY A 37 -30.32 -3.77 -23.18
C GLY A 37 -31.41 -2.93 -22.51
N LEU A 38 -31.09 -2.24 -21.41
CA LEU A 38 -32.08 -1.53 -20.62
C LEU A 38 -32.58 -0.28 -21.33
N SER A 39 -33.90 -0.11 -21.38
CA SER A 39 -34.56 1.04 -21.96
C SER A 39 -35.78 1.45 -21.12
N ILE A 40 -36.16 2.73 -21.25
CA ILE A 40 -37.36 3.22 -20.57
C ILE A 40 -38.58 2.44 -21.07
N GLY A 41 -39.38 1.98 -20.13
CA GLY A 41 -40.58 1.19 -20.40
C GLY A 41 -40.36 -0.32 -20.45
N LEU A 42 -39.10 -0.80 -20.41
CA LEU A 42 -38.77 -2.22 -20.33
C LEU A 42 -39.21 -2.78 -18.97
N ASP A 43 -39.85 -3.96 -19.00
CA ASP A 43 -40.16 -4.74 -17.80
C ASP A 43 -39.01 -5.71 -17.51
N ILE A 44 -38.45 -5.64 -16.33
CA ILE A 44 -37.38 -6.51 -15.84
C ILE A 44 -37.87 -7.34 -14.65
N ASP A 45 -37.47 -8.59 -14.59
CA ASP A 45 -37.81 -9.50 -13.49
C ASP A 45 -36.88 -9.20 -12.26
N ASP A 46 -37.28 -9.76 -11.12
CA ASP A 46 -36.55 -9.58 -9.85
C ASP A 46 -35.12 -10.17 -9.92
N GLY A 47 -34.93 -11.25 -10.69
CA GLY A 47 -33.63 -11.85 -10.91
C GLY A 47 -32.68 -10.90 -11.63
N THR A 48 -33.15 -10.25 -12.68
CA THR A 48 -32.39 -9.21 -13.42
C THR A 48 -32.09 -8.01 -12.54
N VAL A 49 -33.01 -7.59 -11.68
CA VAL A 49 -32.75 -6.51 -10.72
C VAL A 49 -31.60 -6.85 -9.77
N ILE A 50 -31.61 -8.06 -9.20
CA ILE A 50 -30.58 -8.55 -8.31
C ILE A 50 -29.21 -8.60 -9.04
N GLU A 51 -29.21 -9.13 -10.28
CA GLU A 51 -27.98 -9.19 -11.08
C GLU A 51 -27.41 -7.80 -11.39
N LEU A 52 -28.26 -6.85 -11.74
CA LEU A 52 -27.89 -5.46 -11.98
C LEU A 52 -27.32 -4.78 -10.72
N GLN A 53 -27.94 -5.01 -9.56
CA GLN A 53 -27.43 -4.49 -8.28
C GLN A 53 -26.05 -5.04 -7.97
N GLN A 54 -25.85 -6.34 -8.12
CA GLN A 54 -24.55 -6.99 -7.90
C GLN A 54 -23.49 -6.50 -8.90
N SER A 55 -23.85 -6.40 -10.18
CA SER A 55 -22.95 -5.91 -11.22
C SER A 55 -22.53 -4.46 -10.94
N GLY A 56 -23.49 -3.60 -10.61
CA GLY A 56 -23.22 -2.21 -10.23
C GLY A 56 -22.30 -2.08 -9.02
N ALA A 57 -22.51 -2.90 -7.98
CA ALA A 57 -21.64 -2.93 -6.79
C ALA A 57 -20.21 -3.36 -7.13
N ARG A 58 -20.04 -4.37 -7.99
CA ARG A 58 -18.73 -4.81 -8.48
C ARG A 58 -18.01 -3.71 -9.26
N SER A 59 -18.70 -3.07 -10.19
CA SER A 59 -18.15 -1.97 -10.98
C SER A 59 -17.73 -0.79 -10.09
N GLU A 60 -18.55 -0.44 -9.10
CA GLU A 60 -18.22 0.60 -8.14
C GLU A 60 -16.98 0.24 -7.30
N THR A 61 -16.87 -1.01 -6.88
CA THR A 61 -15.71 -1.51 -6.12
C THR A 61 -14.43 -1.43 -6.96
N ARG A 62 -14.48 -1.80 -8.26
CA ARG A 62 -13.33 -1.66 -9.18
C ARG A 62 -12.88 -0.21 -9.34
N VAL A 63 -13.81 0.72 -9.56
CA VAL A 63 -13.49 2.15 -9.66
C VAL A 63 -12.88 2.67 -8.35
N CYS A 64 -13.44 2.26 -7.22
CA CYS A 64 -12.89 2.61 -5.90
C CYS A 64 -11.47 2.08 -5.71
N ALA A 65 -11.22 0.81 -6.09
CA ALA A 65 -9.90 0.18 -6.02
C ALA A 65 -8.87 0.91 -6.89
N ALA A 66 -9.21 1.20 -8.15
CA ALA A 66 -8.34 1.94 -9.08
C ALA A 66 -7.96 3.32 -8.52
N ASN A 67 -8.94 4.06 -7.99
CA ASN A 67 -8.70 5.36 -7.37
C ASN A 67 -7.78 5.27 -6.14
N MET A 68 -7.90 4.21 -5.33
CA MET A 68 -7.02 4.02 -4.17
C MET A 68 -5.57 3.79 -4.57
N ILE A 69 -5.33 2.92 -5.57
CA ILE A 69 -3.98 2.60 -6.06
C ILE A 69 -3.36 3.81 -6.75
N SER A 70 -4.14 4.56 -7.54
CA SER A 70 -3.67 5.80 -8.20
C SER A 70 -3.25 6.88 -7.20
N ALA A 71 -3.90 6.94 -6.03
CA ALA A 71 -3.56 7.93 -5.00
C ALA A 71 -2.26 7.59 -4.26
N ARG A 72 -2.01 6.31 -3.98
CA ARG A 72 -0.77 5.80 -3.38
C ARG A 72 -0.63 4.29 -3.56
N PRO A 73 0.58 3.77 -3.61
CA PRO A 73 0.81 2.33 -3.58
C PRO A 73 0.22 1.67 -2.32
N LEU A 74 -0.36 0.50 -2.52
CA LEU A 74 -0.93 -0.34 -1.46
C LEU A 74 -0.53 -1.79 -1.71
N SER A 75 -0.45 -2.60 -0.65
CA SER A 75 -0.45 -4.05 -0.82
C SER A 75 -1.86 -4.55 -1.16
N ARG A 76 -1.93 -5.75 -1.74
CA ARG A 76 -3.20 -6.44 -1.96
C ARG A 76 -4.06 -6.49 -0.68
N ARG A 77 -3.44 -6.89 0.43
CA ARG A 77 -4.12 -6.99 1.72
C ARG A 77 -4.64 -5.64 2.23
N GLU A 78 -3.85 -4.57 2.10
CA GLU A 78 -4.30 -3.20 2.46
C GLU A 78 -5.47 -2.76 1.59
N LEU A 79 -5.42 -3.03 0.27
CA LEU A 79 -6.47 -2.67 -0.68
C LEU A 79 -7.79 -3.38 -0.33
N VAL A 80 -7.79 -4.71 -0.23
CA VAL A 80 -8.98 -5.52 0.11
C VAL A 80 -9.58 -5.06 1.44
N LYS A 81 -8.74 -4.88 2.47
CA LYS A 81 -9.18 -4.38 3.77
C LYS A 81 -9.89 -3.02 3.64
N LYS A 82 -9.31 -2.07 2.90
CA LYS A 82 -9.88 -0.74 2.71
C LYS A 82 -11.17 -0.72 1.91
N LEU A 83 -11.30 -1.59 0.92
CA LEU A 83 -12.53 -1.76 0.14
C LEU A 83 -13.65 -2.28 1.04
N ARG A 84 -13.37 -3.28 1.88
CA ARG A 84 -14.33 -3.81 2.87
C ARG A 84 -14.73 -2.77 3.92
N GLU A 85 -13.79 -1.97 4.41
CA GLU A 85 -14.08 -0.84 5.32
C GLU A 85 -15.00 0.22 4.68
N LYS A 86 -15.02 0.30 3.34
CA LYS A 86 -15.95 1.16 2.58
C LYS A 86 -17.27 0.47 2.21
N GLY A 87 -17.50 -0.75 2.68
CA GLY A 87 -18.75 -1.49 2.50
C GLY A 87 -18.79 -2.42 1.28
N ALA A 88 -17.66 -2.63 0.60
CA ALA A 88 -17.60 -3.65 -0.46
C ALA A 88 -17.75 -5.05 0.13
N ALA A 89 -18.48 -5.93 -0.58
CA ALA A 89 -18.51 -7.35 -0.27
C ALA A 89 -17.09 -7.96 -0.41
N GLU A 90 -16.77 -8.96 0.39
CA GLU A 90 -15.44 -9.59 0.37
C GLU A 90 -15.08 -10.13 -1.02
N SER A 91 -16.03 -10.83 -1.66
CA SER A 91 -15.86 -11.34 -3.02
C SER A 91 -15.57 -10.25 -4.06
N ASP A 92 -16.24 -9.09 -3.94
CA ASP A 92 -16.06 -7.99 -4.87
C ASP A 92 -14.73 -7.26 -4.62
N ALA A 93 -14.31 -7.17 -3.36
CA ALA A 93 -13.01 -6.59 -2.99
C ALA A 93 -11.84 -7.45 -3.49
N GLU A 94 -11.94 -8.79 -3.34
CA GLU A 94 -10.94 -9.73 -3.87
C GLU A 94 -10.91 -9.70 -5.40
N ALA A 95 -12.07 -9.76 -6.07
CA ALA A 95 -12.16 -9.69 -7.53
C ALA A 95 -11.61 -8.35 -8.10
N ALA A 96 -11.77 -7.26 -7.36
CA ALA A 96 -11.17 -5.98 -7.76
C ALA A 96 -9.65 -5.99 -7.61
N ALA A 97 -9.11 -6.65 -6.57
CA ALA A 97 -7.68 -6.82 -6.39
C ALA A 97 -7.09 -7.74 -7.46
N ASP A 98 -7.73 -8.88 -7.77
CA ASP A 98 -7.32 -9.79 -8.85
C ASP A 98 -7.24 -9.06 -10.19
N TRP A 99 -8.27 -8.30 -10.54
CA TRP A 99 -8.28 -7.50 -11.76
C TRP A 99 -7.12 -6.49 -11.82
N LEU A 100 -6.79 -5.82 -10.71
CA LEU A 100 -5.67 -4.88 -10.67
C LEU A 100 -4.31 -5.59 -10.76
N GLU A 101 -4.19 -6.81 -10.24
CA GLU A 101 -3.00 -7.66 -10.43
C GLU A 101 -2.85 -8.11 -11.89
N GLU A 102 -3.95 -8.56 -12.54
CA GLU A 102 -3.96 -8.96 -13.95
C GLU A 102 -3.48 -7.86 -14.89
N ILE A 103 -3.91 -6.61 -14.65
CA ILE A 103 -3.47 -5.46 -15.46
C ILE A 103 -2.13 -4.85 -14.99
N GLY A 104 -1.48 -5.44 -13.99
CA GLY A 104 -0.19 -4.99 -13.46
C GLY A 104 -0.22 -3.70 -12.66
N ALA A 105 -1.41 -3.19 -12.30
CA ALA A 105 -1.55 -1.98 -11.49
C ALA A 105 -1.37 -2.23 -9.98
N LEU A 106 -1.53 -3.46 -9.54
CA LEU A 106 -1.26 -3.95 -8.20
C LEU A 106 -0.16 -5.01 -8.26
N ASN A 107 0.95 -4.77 -7.55
CA ASN A 107 2.08 -5.71 -7.52
C ASN A 107 2.73 -5.64 -6.12
N ASP A 108 2.52 -6.66 -5.31
CA ASP A 108 3.06 -6.73 -3.94
C ASP A 108 4.60 -6.87 -3.92
N ALA A 109 5.24 -7.42 -4.95
CA ALA A 109 6.70 -7.52 -5.03
C ALA A 109 7.34 -6.15 -5.28
N ASP A 110 6.79 -5.37 -6.22
CA ASP A 110 7.22 -4.00 -6.48
C ASP A 110 6.97 -3.10 -5.26
N TYR A 111 5.83 -3.29 -4.60
CA TYR A 111 5.48 -2.57 -3.37
C TYR A 111 6.46 -2.89 -2.24
N ALA A 112 6.80 -4.16 -2.03
CA ALA A 112 7.81 -4.59 -1.06
C ALA A 112 9.17 -3.94 -1.34
N SER A 113 9.63 -3.99 -2.58
CA SER A 113 10.90 -3.39 -3.02
C SER A 113 10.90 -1.87 -2.81
N MET A 114 9.77 -1.20 -3.06
CA MET A 114 9.61 0.23 -2.78
C MET A 114 9.72 0.53 -1.28
N LEU A 115 9.08 -0.26 -0.42
CA LEU A 115 9.16 -0.10 1.03
C LEU A 115 10.59 -0.29 1.54
N VAL A 116 11.28 -1.33 1.07
CA VAL A 116 12.69 -1.59 1.45
C VAL A 116 13.58 -0.41 1.09
N ARG A 117 13.50 0.10 -0.14
CA ARG A 117 14.26 1.28 -0.57
C ARG A 117 13.92 2.52 0.26
N HIS A 118 12.62 2.74 0.52
CA HIS A 118 12.15 3.90 1.28
C HIS A 118 12.70 3.89 2.72
N TYR A 119 12.47 2.80 3.47
CA TYR A 119 12.90 2.70 4.86
C TYR A 119 14.41 2.57 5.00
N GLY A 120 15.08 1.86 4.09
CA GLY A 120 16.55 1.80 4.03
C GLY A 120 17.16 3.18 3.78
N GLY A 121 16.58 3.97 2.86
CA GLY A 121 16.98 5.37 2.62
C GLY A 121 16.82 6.27 3.84
N MET A 122 15.80 6.04 4.67
CA MET A 122 15.55 6.73 5.93
C MET A 122 16.51 6.30 7.07
N GLY A 123 17.36 5.30 6.84
CA GLY A 123 18.30 4.79 7.84
C GLY A 123 17.66 3.85 8.85
N TYR A 124 16.74 3.03 8.41
CA TYR A 124 16.21 1.90 9.18
C TYR A 124 16.91 0.60 8.79
N GLY A 125 17.10 -0.28 9.76
CA GLY A 125 17.68 -1.62 9.59
C GLY A 125 16.63 -2.66 9.23
N GLU A 126 17.11 -3.84 8.88
CA GLU A 126 16.31 -4.93 8.35
C GLU A 126 15.14 -5.34 9.25
N ALA A 127 15.35 -5.46 10.56
CA ALA A 127 14.28 -5.86 11.48
C ALA A 127 13.09 -4.88 11.43
N LYS A 128 13.37 -3.56 11.35
CA LYS A 128 12.32 -2.56 11.22
C LYS A 128 11.62 -2.59 9.87
N ILE A 129 12.36 -2.88 8.81
CA ILE A 129 11.81 -3.04 7.45
C ILE A 129 10.88 -4.27 7.41
N ARG A 130 11.28 -5.40 7.99
CA ARG A 130 10.43 -6.60 8.12
C ARG A 130 9.14 -6.31 8.90
N ASP A 131 9.20 -5.53 9.98
CA ASP A 131 8.01 -5.09 10.72
C ASP A 131 7.06 -4.26 9.84
N GLU A 132 7.59 -3.36 9.01
CA GLU A 132 6.76 -2.55 8.10
C GLU A 132 6.14 -3.39 6.98
N LEU A 133 6.88 -4.33 6.39
CA LEU A 133 6.35 -5.28 5.42
C LEU A 133 5.20 -6.10 6.02
N TYR A 134 5.37 -6.59 7.25
CA TYR A 134 4.32 -7.31 7.98
C TYR A 134 3.08 -6.44 8.23
N ARG A 135 3.27 -5.23 8.75
CA ARG A 135 2.18 -4.27 9.03
C ARG A 135 1.40 -3.89 7.78
N ARG A 136 2.08 -3.79 6.65
CA ARG A 136 1.49 -3.53 5.33
C ARG A 136 0.87 -4.76 4.69
N GLY A 137 1.02 -5.93 5.31
CA GLY A 137 0.42 -7.18 4.86
C GLY A 137 1.03 -7.77 3.60
N VAL A 138 2.28 -7.41 3.30
CA VAL A 138 3.06 -8.05 2.23
C VAL A 138 3.33 -9.50 2.59
N LYS A 139 3.13 -10.42 1.66
CA LYS A 139 3.37 -11.86 1.86
C LYS A 139 4.85 -12.13 2.17
N ARG A 140 5.10 -13.05 3.11
CA ARG A 140 6.47 -13.35 3.57
C ARG A 140 7.39 -13.89 2.47
N GLU A 141 6.82 -14.60 1.51
CA GLU A 141 7.54 -15.17 0.38
C GLU A 141 8.23 -14.10 -0.48
N LEU A 142 7.73 -12.85 -0.44
CA LEU A 142 8.28 -11.72 -1.21
C LEU A 142 9.38 -10.95 -0.45
N TRP A 143 9.59 -11.25 0.85
CA TRP A 143 10.44 -10.41 1.68
C TRP A 143 11.93 -10.57 1.34
N GLU A 144 12.39 -11.79 1.14
CA GLU A 144 13.82 -12.06 0.90
C GLU A 144 14.30 -11.39 -0.39
N ASP A 145 13.53 -11.53 -1.47
CA ASP A 145 13.84 -10.89 -2.75
C ASP A 145 13.85 -9.37 -2.63
N ALA A 146 12.88 -8.81 -1.91
CA ALA A 146 12.81 -7.36 -1.69
C ALA A 146 13.99 -6.88 -0.82
N LEU A 147 14.33 -7.61 0.25
CA LEU A 147 15.43 -7.27 1.17
C LEU A 147 16.82 -7.42 0.54
N ALA A 148 16.98 -8.25 -0.48
CA ALA A 148 18.23 -8.37 -1.23
C ALA A 148 18.67 -7.04 -1.88
N ALA A 149 17.71 -6.14 -2.15
CA ALA A 149 17.96 -4.78 -2.65
C ALA A 149 18.15 -3.74 -1.52
N SER A 150 18.24 -4.17 -0.25
CA SER A 150 18.47 -3.27 0.87
C SER A 150 19.87 -2.64 0.80
N PRO A 151 20.02 -1.36 1.14
CA PRO A 151 21.34 -0.75 1.27
C PRO A 151 22.19 -1.50 2.29
N ASP A 152 23.52 -1.47 2.09
CA ASP A 152 24.46 -2.06 3.05
C ASP A 152 24.24 -1.51 4.46
N ALA A 153 24.18 -2.42 5.43
CA ALA A 153 23.90 -2.08 6.82
C ALA A 153 24.99 -1.20 7.43
N GLN A 154 26.29 -1.51 7.13
CA GLN A 154 27.41 -0.76 7.67
C GLN A 154 27.46 0.66 7.11
N GLU A 155 27.28 0.82 5.80
CA GLU A 155 27.20 2.13 5.16
C GLU A 155 26.03 2.96 5.71
N THR A 156 24.88 2.32 5.89
CA THR A 156 23.68 2.98 6.41
C THR A 156 23.87 3.43 7.87
N ILE A 157 24.47 2.58 8.71
CA ILE A 157 24.79 2.90 10.10
C ILE A 157 25.82 4.04 10.14
N ALA A 158 26.89 3.97 9.37
CA ALA A 158 27.91 5.03 9.30
C ALA A 158 27.31 6.38 8.92
N ARG A 159 26.41 6.41 7.92
CA ARG A 159 25.67 7.62 7.54
C ARG A 159 24.82 8.17 8.69
N VAL A 160 24.12 7.29 9.43
CA VAL A 160 23.31 7.71 10.60
C VAL A 160 24.19 8.24 11.71
N ILE A 161 25.33 7.62 11.98
CA ILE A 161 26.32 8.08 12.96
C ILE A 161 26.81 9.48 12.57
N ALA A 162 27.29 9.67 11.34
CA ALA A 162 27.80 10.94 10.84
C ALA A 162 26.77 12.08 10.98
N GLN A 163 25.52 11.82 10.62
CA GLN A 163 24.43 12.79 10.77
C GLN A 163 24.17 13.18 12.23
N LYS A 164 24.31 12.24 13.17
CA LYS A 164 24.01 12.48 14.58
C LYS A 164 25.17 13.10 15.34
N THR A 165 26.40 12.72 15.02
CA THR A 165 27.62 13.21 15.71
C THR A 165 28.14 14.48 15.09
N LYS A 166 27.90 14.74 13.80
CA LYS A 166 28.47 15.84 13.03
C LYS A 166 30.00 15.87 13.13
N GLY A 167 30.65 14.69 13.14
CA GLY A 167 32.07 14.54 13.26
C GLY A 167 32.65 14.69 14.67
N ARG A 168 31.79 14.85 15.71
CA ARG A 168 32.30 15.02 17.09
C ARG A 168 32.59 13.66 17.71
N ALA A 169 33.70 13.58 18.49
CA ALA A 169 33.99 12.42 19.30
C ALA A 169 32.84 12.09 20.25
N LEU A 170 32.60 10.80 20.49
CA LEU A 170 31.55 10.31 21.36
C LEU A 170 32.10 9.94 22.73
N ASP A 171 31.56 10.54 23.80
CA ASP A 171 31.71 10.02 25.14
C ASP A 171 30.94 8.68 25.34
N GLU A 172 31.20 8.03 26.44
CA GLU A 172 30.54 6.74 26.75
C GLU A 172 29.01 6.85 26.75
N LYS A 173 28.46 7.94 27.27
CA LYS A 173 26.99 8.17 27.29
C LYS A 173 26.45 8.41 25.88
N GLY A 174 27.16 9.16 25.04
CA GLY A 174 26.82 9.38 23.64
C GLY A 174 26.84 8.09 22.83
N ARG A 175 27.89 7.27 23.05
CA ARG A 175 28.01 5.94 22.43
C ARG A 175 26.84 5.02 22.79
N LYS A 176 26.46 4.97 24.07
CA LYS A 176 25.28 4.20 24.52
C LYS A 176 23.99 4.70 23.88
N ARG A 177 23.73 6.01 23.90
CA ARG A 177 22.52 6.60 23.29
C ARG A 177 22.44 6.31 21.80
N LEU A 178 23.55 6.35 21.09
CA LEU A 178 23.60 6.08 19.67
C LEU A 178 23.40 4.59 19.36
N SER A 179 23.99 3.70 20.18
CA SER A 179 23.73 2.27 20.13
C SER A 179 22.23 1.96 20.30
N ASP A 180 21.60 2.51 21.33
CA ASP A 180 20.16 2.32 21.60
C ASP A 180 19.28 2.86 20.45
N LEU A 181 19.67 3.97 19.83
CA LEU A 181 18.98 4.52 18.66
C LEU A 181 19.04 3.56 17.48
N LEU A 182 20.24 3.02 17.17
CA LEU A 182 20.44 2.12 16.04
C LEU A 182 19.73 0.79 16.23
N LEU A 183 19.76 0.24 17.44
CA LEU A 183 19.00 -0.97 17.78
C LEU A 183 17.49 -0.76 17.63
N ARG A 184 16.95 0.37 18.09
CA ARG A 184 15.54 0.73 17.88
C ARG A 184 15.18 0.97 16.41
N ARG A 185 16.15 1.35 15.58
CA ARG A 185 15.98 1.43 14.12
C ARG A 185 16.01 0.07 13.42
N GLY A 186 16.25 -1.01 14.15
CA GLY A 186 16.21 -2.38 13.64
C GLY A 186 17.50 -2.87 13.03
N PHE A 187 18.65 -2.27 13.36
CA PHE A 187 19.95 -2.81 13.01
C PHE A 187 20.36 -3.95 13.96
N ALA A 188 21.07 -4.95 13.45
CA ALA A 188 21.56 -6.04 14.27
C ALA A 188 22.64 -5.54 15.26
N CYS A 189 22.63 -6.09 16.47
CA CYS A 189 23.57 -5.72 17.54
C CYS A 189 25.05 -5.86 17.09
N ARG A 190 25.36 -6.89 16.31
CA ARG A 190 26.69 -7.14 15.74
C ARG A 190 27.13 -5.95 14.86
N ASP A 191 26.25 -5.50 13.96
CA ASP A 191 26.57 -4.46 13.00
C ASP A 191 26.70 -3.08 13.68
N VAL A 192 25.85 -2.81 14.67
CA VAL A 192 25.92 -1.60 15.50
C VAL A 192 27.25 -1.55 16.27
N ARG A 193 27.67 -2.67 16.87
CA ARG A 193 28.92 -2.75 17.60
C ARG A 193 30.12 -2.51 16.70
N ALA A 194 30.18 -3.17 15.54
CA ALA A 194 31.24 -3.02 14.57
C ALA A 194 31.38 -1.56 14.11
N ALA A 195 30.27 -0.93 13.73
CA ALA A 195 30.26 0.45 13.25
C ALA A 195 30.68 1.47 14.34
N LEU A 196 30.24 1.28 15.59
CA LEU A 196 30.63 2.16 16.69
C LEU A 196 32.10 1.99 17.10
N THR A 197 32.68 0.81 16.92
CA THR A 197 34.11 0.57 17.12
C THR A 197 34.93 1.27 16.06
N ALA A 198 34.60 1.06 14.78
CA ALA A 198 35.26 1.74 13.66
C ALA A 198 35.17 3.28 13.76
N TYR A 199 34.05 3.83 14.21
CA TYR A 199 33.88 5.26 14.41
C TYR A 199 34.79 5.80 15.54
N GLY A 200 34.98 5.05 16.63
CA GLY A 200 35.87 5.44 17.73
C GLY A 200 37.33 5.41 17.32
N GLU A 201 37.76 4.42 16.51
CA GLU A 201 39.13 4.33 15.99
C GLU A 201 39.46 5.51 15.05
N ASN A 202 38.55 5.82 14.12
CA ASN A 202 38.74 6.95 13.21
C ASN A 202 38.73 8.30 13.93
N ALA A 203 37.96 8.47 15.01
CA ALA A 203 37.92 9.71 15.77
C ALA A 203 39.21 9.97 16.54
N THR A 204 39.92 8.91 16.96
CA THR A 204 41.23 9.03 17.64
C THR A 204 42.38 9.33 16.69
N GLU A 205 42.30 8.96 15.41
CA GLU A 205 43.33 9.32 14.42
C GLU A 205 43.33 10.83 14.09
N PHE A 206 42.18 11.49 14.12
CA PHE A 206 42.10 12.94 13.85
C PHE A 206 42.52 13.82 15.02
N ASP A 207 42.55 13.31 16.27
CA ASP A 207 42.97 14.08 17.45
C ASP A 207 44.50 14.11 17.65
N TYR A 208 45.30 13.42 16.83
CA TYR A 208 46.79 13.38 16.93
C TYR A 208 47.50 14.28 15.91
N ASP A 209 46.79 15.01 15.05
CA ASP A 209 47.36 15.91 14.04
C ASP A 209 47.20 17.41 14.36
N GLU A 210 47.02 17.82 15.65
CA GLU A 210 47.09 19.21 16.11
C GLU A 210 48.34 19.48 16.95
#